data_bd74f49f21b3fa0b7973087f36c4709c
#
_entry.id   bd74f49f21b3fa0b7973087f36c4709c
#
_cell.length_a   1.000
_cell.length_b   1.000
_cell.length_c   1.000
_cell.angle_alpha   90.00
_cell.angle_beta   90.00
_cell.angle_gamma   90.00
#
_symmetry.space_group_name_H-M   'P 1'
#
loop_
_entity.id
_entity.type
_entity.pdbx_description
1 polymer ?
#
loop_
_entity_poly.entity_id
_entity_poly.type
_entity_poly.pdbx_seq_one_letter_code
_entity_poly.pdbx_strand_id
1 'polypeptide(L)'
;ENCDMVIAVTGSDEVNMAACHIAKSLYHVPKRISRLRANEYLRVEEGFDKTHFSINEVISPNILITEYVKNILDHPGAFQVFQFSSGLVQVVAVTVLTEGPLSGKKLSEFRKHMPNVDVKVVTIYRNKKHMIPTGDTVILPGDDVYFLATEKNMRFMSELRKTAEKPHNVMIAGAGRVG
;
A
#
# COMPACT_ATOMS: atom_id res chain seq x y z
N GLU A 1 -20.34 29.68 0.10
CA GLU A 1 -19.32 30.49 0.15
C GLU A 1 -18.13 29.70 -0.29
N ASN A 2 -16.93 30.06 -0.19
CA ASN A 2 -15.81 29.43 -0.92
C ASN A 2 -15.46 28.05 -0.34
N CYS A 3 -15.75 27.00 -1.10
CA CYS A 3 -15.37 25.63 -0.80
C CYS A 3 -14.40 25.15 -1.88
N ASP A 4 -13.16 24.80 -1.50
CA ASP A 4 -12.11 24.36 -2.43
C ASP A 4 -12.22 22.88 -2.77
N MET A 5 -12.84 22.09 -1.90
CA MET A 5 -12.96 20.64 -2.09
C MET A 5 -14.21 20.09 -1.39
N VAL A 6 -14.87 19.15 -2.05
CA VAL A 6 -15.90 18.29 -1.47
C VAL A 6 -15.43 16.85 -1.43
N ILE A 7 -15.62 16.19 -0.28
CA ILE A 7 -15.37 14.76 -0.09
C ILE A 7 -16.68 14.11 0.31
N ALA A 8 -17.33 13.39 -0.61
CA ALA A 8 -18.60 12.71 -0.42
C ALA A 8 -18.37 11.26 0.02
N VAL A 9 -18.65 10.96 1.30
CA VAL A 9 -18.39 9.65 1.94
C VAL A 9 -19.58 9.14 2.73
N THR A 10 -20.79 9.42 2.25
CA THR A 10 -22.06 8.99 2.89
C THR A 10 -22.30 7.47 2.76
N GLY A 11 -23.36 6.95 3.35
CA GLY A 11 -23.75 5.54 3.27
C GLY A 11 -24.14 5.03 1.88
N SER A 12 -24.47 5.92 0.91
CA SER A 12 -24.92 5.59 -0.46
C SER A 12 -23.97 6.14 -1.51
N ASP A 13 -23.64 5.32 -2.50
CA ASP A 13 -22.80 5.70 -3.63
C ASP A 13 -23.52 6.74 -4.52
N GLU A 14 -24.84 6.59 -4.69
CA GLU A 14 -25.69 7.50 -5.47
C GLU A 14 -25.74 8.89 -4.83
N VAL A 15 -25.87 8.94 -3.50
CA VAL A 15 -25.82 10.21 -2.76
C VAL A 15 -24.45 10.87 -2.88
N ASN A 16 -23.38 10.10 -2.85
CA ASN A 16 -22.03 10.61 -3.01
C ASN A 16 -21.82 11.20 -4.42
N MET A 17 -22.31 10.51 -5.46
CA MET A 17 -22.26 10.99 -6.83
C MET A 17 -23.09 12.26 -7.01
N ALA A 18 -24.33 12.27 -6.50
CA ALA A 18 -25.21 13.44 -6.56
C ALA A 18 -24.58 14.66 -5.84
N ALA A 19 -23.99 14.45 -4.68
CA ALA A 19 -23.32 15.52 -3.93
C ALA A 19 -22.15 16.13 -4.73
N CYS A 20 -21.34 15.32 -5.39
CA CYS A 20 -20.26 15.79 -6.25
C CYS A 20 -20.80 16.56 -7.47
N HIS A 21 -21.88 16.06 -8.08
CA HIS A 21 -22.51 16.74 -9.22
C HIS A 21 -23.09 18.09 -8.85
N ILE A 22 -23.82 18.17 -7.73
CA ILE A 22 -24.36 19.42 -7.19
C ILE A 22 -23.24 20.40 -6.82
N ALA A 23 -22.19 19.92 -6.17
CA ALA A 23 -21.04 20.73 -5.80
C ALA A 23 -20.38 21.40 -7.02
N LYS A 24 -20.31 20.70 -8.16
CA LYS A 24 -19.83 21.29 -9.41
C LYS A 24 -20.84 22.25 -10.01
N SER A 25 -22.08 21.80 -10.18
CA SER A 25 -23.08 22.48 -11.01
C SER A 25 -23.59 23.77 -10.39
N LEU A 26 -23.82 23.78 -9.07
CA LEU A 26 -24.37 24.94 -8.36
C LEU A 26 -23.32 25.78 -7.64
N TYR A 27 -22.24 25.14 -7.14
CA TYR A 27 -21.28 25.81 -6.28
C TYR A 27 -19.89 25.93 -6.92
N HIS A 28 -19.70 25.39 -8.12
CA HIS A 28 -18.43 25.46 -8.88
C HIS A 28 -17.20 24.97 -8.11
N VAL A 29 -17.38 24.04 -7.15
CA VAL A 29 -16.30 23.50 -6.33
C VAL A 29 -15.29 22.80 -7.25
N PRO A 30 -14.00 23.19 -7.23
CA PRO A 30 -13.02 22.73 -8.20
C PRO A 30 -12.61 21.25 -7.97
N LYS A 31 -12.59 20.77 -6.73
CA LYS A 31 -12.13 19.42 -6.39
C LYS A 31 -13.23 18.62 -5.70
N ARG A 32 -13.54 17.46 -6.26
CA ARG A 32 -14.62 16.59 -5.78
C ARG A 32 -14.15 15.16 -5.73
N ILE A 33 -14.19 14.57 -4.54
CA ILE A 33 -13.79 13.19 -4.25
C ILE A 33 -15.04 12.43 -3.83
N SER A 34 -15.26 11.25 -4.39
CA SER A 34 -16.40 10.40 -4.06
C SER A 34 -15.97 9.04 -3.59
N ARG A 35 -16.59 8.53 -2.52
CA ARG A 35 -16.48 7.13 -2.14
C ARG A 35 -17.49 6.32 -2.93
N LEU A 36 -17.03 5.33 -3.70
CA LEU A 36 -17.86 4.36 -4.42
C LEU A 36 -17.47 2.94 -3.99
N ARG A 37 -18.45 2.11 -3.68
CA ARG A 37 -18.29 0.73 -3.22
C ARG A 37 -18.77 -0.29 -4.23
N ALA A 38 -19.73 0.09 -5.07
CA ALA A 38 -20.31 -0.80 -6.06
C ALA A 38 -19.38 -0.93 -7.25
N ASN A 39 -19.10 -2.17 -7.67
CA ASN A 39 -18.19 -2.46 -8.77
C ASN A 39 -18.71 -1.93 -10.12
N GLU A 40 -20.02 -1.81 -10.27
CA GLU A 40 -20.68 -1.28 -11.46
C GLU A 40 -20.23 0.16 -11.76
N TYR A 41 -19.98 0.95 -10.71
CA TYR A 41 -19.50 2.34 -10.83
C TYR A 41 -17.98 2.46 -10.99
N LEU A 42 -17.25 1.34 -10.88
CA LEU A 42 -15.80 1.31 -10.95
C LEU A 42 -15.27 0.79 -12.29
N ARG A 43 -16.15 0.15 -13.10
CA ARG A 43 -15.81 -0.40 -14.41
C ARG A 43 -16.00 0.67 -15.48
N VAL A 44 -14.90 1.22 -15.96
CA VAL A 44 -14.89 2.23 -17.04
C VAL A 44 -15.41 1.65 -18.37
N GLU A 45 -15.31 0.32 -18.55
CA GLU A 45 -15.68 -0.40 -19.78
C GLU A 45 -17.20 -0.44 -20.04
N GLU A 46 -18.03 -0.23 -19.02
CA GLU A 46 -19.49 -0.29 -19.12
C GLU A 46 -20.15 1.10 -19.28
N GLY A 47 -19.41 2.11 -19.72
CA GLY A 47 -19.97 3.45 -20.03
C GLY A 47 -20.15 4.36 -18.81
N PHE A 48 -19.66 3.97 -17.64
CA PHE A 48 -19.61 4.86 -16.48
C PHE A 48 -18.39 5.78 -16.60
N ASP A 49 -18.62 6.97 -17.09
CA ASP A 49 -17.61 8.02 -17.12
C ASP A 49 -17.69 8.87 -15.84
N LYS A 50 -16.59 8.92 -15.09
CA LYS A 50 -16.44 9.79 -13.91
C LYS A 50 -16.80 11.25 -14.22
N THR A 51 -16.62 11.68 -15.45
CA THR A 51 -16.92 13.04 -15.92
C THR A 51 -18.41 13.34 -15.89
N HIS A 52 -19.29 12.36 -16.14
CA HIS A 52 -20.74 12.54 -16.09
C HIS A 52 -21.22 12.94 -14.70
N PHE A 53 -20.65 12.36 -13.66
CA PHE A 53 -20.98 12.71 -12.28
C PHE A 53 -20.07 13.79 -11.70
N SER A 54 -19.20 14.34 -12.54
CA SER A 54 -18.33 15.45 -12.14
C SER A 54 -17.37 15.11 -10.99
N ILE A 55 -16.94 13.86 -10.91
CA ILE A 55 -16.02 13.36 -9.90
C ILE A 55 -14.58 13.46 -10.43
N ASN A 56 -13.68 14.07 -9.66
CA ASN A 56 -12.26 14.11 -9.98
C ASN A 56 -11.56 12.82 -9.56
N GLU A 57 -11.83 12.35 -8.33
CA GLU A 57 -11.21 11.16 -7.78
C GLU A 57 -12.24 10.25 -7.10
N VAL A 58 -12.07 8.94 -7.30
CA VAL A 58 -12.88 7.91 -6.66
C VAL A 58 -12.06 7.17 -5.63
N ILE A 59 -12.61 7.02 -4.43
CA ILE A 59 -12.06 6.16 -3.38
C ILE A 59 -12.94 4.92 -3.27
N SER A 60 -12.39 3.75 -3.56
CA SER A 60 -13.06 2.46 -3.34
C SER A 60 -12.36 1.69 -2.23
N PRO A 61 -12.97 1.60 -1.03
CA PRO A 61 -12.40 0.84 0.08
C PRO A 61 -12.20 -0.65 -0.27
N ASN A 62 -13.10 -1.23 -1.06
CA ASN A 62 -13.03 -2.64 -1.43
C ASN A 62 -11.79 -2.93 -2.30
N ILE A 63 -11.53 -2.09 -3.31
CA ILE A 63 -10.34 -2.21 -4.16
C ILE A 63 -9.08 -2.03 -3.32
N LEU A 64 -9.02 -0.99 -2.49
CA LEU A 64 -7.86 -0.72 -1.65
C LEU A 64 -7.52 -1.87 -0.70
N ILE A 65 -8.54 -2.49 -0.08
CA ILE A 65 -8.33 -3.64 0.80
C ILE A 65 -7.87 -4.86 -0.01
N THR A 66 -8.48 -5.12 -1.16
CA THR A 66 -8.11 -6.24 -2.03
C THR A 66 -6.67 -6.10 -2.52
N GLU A 67 -6.28 -4.92 -2.97
CA GLU A 67 -4.90 -4.63 -3.36
C GLU A 67 -3.92 -4.77 -2.20
N TYR A 68 -4.30 -4.32 -1.01
CA TYR A 68 -3.49 -4.48 0.19
C TYR A 68 -3.26 -5.95 0.53
N VAL A 69 -4.31 -6.77 0.54
CA VAL A 69 -4.21 -8.22 0.80
C VAL A 69 -3.35 -8.89 -0.28
N LYS A 70 -3.59 -8.58 -1.55
CA LYS A 70 -2.78 -9.09 -2.66
C LYS A 70 -1.30 -8.75 -2.49
N ASN A 71 -0.99 -7.50 -2.15
CA ASN A 71 0.39 -7.07 -1.94
C ASN A 71 1.07 -7.83 -0.79
N ILE A 72 0.35 -8.14 0.29
CA ILE A 72 0.88 -8.97 1.38
C ILE A 72 1.13 -10.42 0.92
N LEU A 73 0.21 -10.99 0.14
CA LEU A 73 0.37 -12.35 -0.40
C LEU A 73 1.53 -12.44 -1.41
N ASP A 74 1.74 -11.41 -2.21
CA ASP A 74 2.86 -11.32 -3.15
C ASP A 74 4.21 -11.09 -2.46
N HIS A 75 4.18 -10.58 -1.22
CA HIS A 75 5.38 -10.31 -0.40
C HIS A 75 5.36 -11.09 0.91
N PRO A 76 5.56 -12.43 0.89
CA PRO A 76 5.53 -13.28 2.08
C PRO A 76 6.51 -12.78 3.14
N GLY A 77 6.08 -12.76 4.40
CA GLY A 77 6.86 -12.24 5.53
C GLY A 77 6.85 -10.72 5.68
N ALA A 78 6.30 -9.97 4.70
CA ALA A 78 5.97 -8.57 4.92
C ALA A 78 4.65 -8.47 5.69
N PHE A 79 4.60 -7.60 6.67
CA PHE A 79 3.34 -7.25 7.33
C PHE A 79 2.71 -5.97 6.75
N GLN A 80 3.49 -5.21 5.97
CA GLN A 80 3.02 -3.99 5.32
C GLN A 80 3.78 -3.74 4.01
N VAL A 81 3.04 -3.36 2.97
CA VAL A 81 3.58 -2.99 1.66
C VAL A 81 2.91 -1.71 1.19
N PHE A 82 3.70 -0.68 0.92
CA PHE A 82 3.24 0.57 0.32
C PHE A 82 3.80 0.69 -1.08
N GLN A 83 2.96 1.05 -2.04
CA GLN A 83 3.34 1.33 -3.42
C GLN A 83 3.27 2.82 -3.70
N PHE A 84 4.30 3.35 -4.35
CA PHE A 84 4.37 4.75 -4.78
C PHE A 84 4.58 4.82 -6.30
N SER A 85 4.10 5.90 -6.90
CA SER A 85 4.28 6.15 -8.34
C SER A 85 3.85 4.97 -9.21
N SER A 86 2.62 4.47 -8.99
CA SER A 86 2.05 3.34 -9.73
C SER A 86 2.90 2.05 -9.62
N GLY A 87 3.54 1.81 -8.48
CA GLY A 87 4.32 0.61 -8.20
C GLY A 87 5.81 0.71 -8.56
N LEU A 88 6.26 1.81 -9.17
CA LEU A 88 7.68 1.98 -9.51
C LEU A 88 8.60 1.93 -8.29
N VAL A 89 8.12 2.40 -7.15
CA VAL A 89 8.82 2.38 -5.88
C VAL A 89 7.92 1.77 -4.82
N GLN A 90 8.48 0.89 -4.01
CA GLN A 90 7.76 0.20 -2.95
C GLN A 90 8.50 0.35 -1.62
N VAL A 91 7.73 0.49 -0.55
CA VAL A 91 8.22 0.35 0.82
C VAL A 91 7.64 -0.92 1.42
N VAL A 92 8.51 -1.84 1.80
CA VAL A 92 8.13 -3.12 2.40
C VAL A 92 8.62 -3.17 3.83
N ALA A 93 7.72 -3.45 4.76
CA ALA A 93 8.03 -3.60 6.17
C ALA A 93 8.03 -5.08 6.55
N VAL A 94 9.11 -5.51 7.19
CA VAL A 94 9.28 -6.89 7.68
C VAL A 94 9.71 -6.87 9.14
N THR A 95 9.19 -7.80 9.93
CA THR A 95 9.67 -8.04 11.29
C THR A 95 10.84 -9.02 11.24
N VAL A 96 11.93 -8.67 11.90
CA VAL A 96 13.15 -9.48 11.94
C VAL A 96 12.97 -10.65 12.88
N LEU A 97 13.11 -11.86 12.36
CA LEU A 97 13.07 -13.08 13.15
C LEU A 97 14.43 -13.37 13.78
N THR A 98 14.43 -14.09 14.91
CA THR A 98 15.65 -14.42 15.67
C THR A 98 16.68 -15.18 14.83
N GLU A 99 16.24 -16.12 14.01
CA GLU A 99 17.11 -16.91 13.13
C GLU A 99 17.13 -16.38 11.68
N GLY A 100 16.61 -15.18 11.46
CA GLY A 100 16.53 -14.57 10.16
C GLY A 100 17.90 -14.08 9.63
N PRO A 101 18.09 -14.00 8.31
CA PRO A 101 19.34 -13.61 7.68
C PRO A 101 19.77 -12.17 7.99
N LEU A 102 18.86 -11.35 8.49
CA LEU A 102 19.10 -9.95 8.89
C LEU A 102 19.53 -9.80 10.35
N SER A 103 19.20 -10.80 11.18
CA SER A 103 19.42 -10.71 12.62
C SER A 103 20.91 -10.62 12.99
N GLY A 104 21.25 -9.67 13.87
CA GLY A 104 22.60 -9.48 14.39
C GLY A 104 23.60 -8.85 13.40
N LYS A 105 23.20 -8.49 12.19
CA LYS A 105 24.09 -7.92 11.17
C LYS A 105 24.03 -6.40 11.11
N LYS A 106 25.16 -5.78 10.79
CA LYS A 106 25.22 -4.35 10.46
C LYS A 106 24.65 -4.09 9.08
N LEU A 107 23.98 -2.95 8.89
CA LEU A 107 23.48 -2.54 7.58
C LEU A 107 24.58 -2.36 6.54
N SER A 108 25.77 -1.95 6.94
CA SER A 108 26.94 -1.85 6.04
C SER A 108 27.39 -3.20 5.49
N GLU A 109 27.26 -4.27 6.26
CA GLU A 109 27.59 -5.64 5.82
C GLU A 109 26.56 -6.14 4.80
N PHE A 110 25.29 -5.84 5.04
CA PHE A 110 24.22 -6.15 4.12
C PHE A 110 24.47 -5.56 2.71
N ARG A 111 24.87 -4.30 2.66
CA ARG A 111 25.19 -3.62 1.41
C ARG A 111 26.39 -4.22 0.66
N LYS A 112 27.39 -4.73 1.40
CA LYS A 112 28.58 -5.39 0.81
C LYS A 112 28.25 -6.72 0.15
N HIS A 113 27.31 -7.47 0.70
CA HIS A 113 26.91 -8.78 0.16
C HIS A 113 26.02 -8.65 -1.09
N MET A 114 25.55 -7.44 -1.39
CA MET A 114 24.55 -7.18 -2.43
C MET A 114 24.83 -5.90 -3.20
N PRO A 115 25.98 -5.81 -3.86
CA PRO A 115 26.41 -4.56 -4.51
C PRO A 115 25.51 -4.13 -5.67
N ASN A 116 24.74 -5.06 -6.27
CA ASN A 116 23.90 -4.80 -7.44
C ASN A 116 22.41 -4.61 -7.12
N VAL A 117 22.05 -4.58 -5.83
CA VAL A 117 20.66 -4.43 -5.40
C VAL A 117 20.46 -3.06 -4.78
N ASP A 118 19.71 -2.22 -5.49
CA ASP A 118 19.37 -0.88 -5.01
C ASP A 118 18.18 -0.97 -4.03
N VAL A 119 18.50 -1.35 -2.79
CA VAL A 119 17.59 -1.41 -1.67
C VAL A 119 18.12 -0.53 -0.56
N LYS A 120 17.25 0.32 -0.01
CA LYS A 120 17.59 1.23 1.08
C LYS A 120 16.72 0.95 2.29
N VAL A 121 17.32 0.82 3.48
CA VAL A 121 16.58 0.84 4.74
C VAL A 121 16.24 2.29 5.08
N VAL A 122 14.96 2.60 5.15
CA VAL A 122 14.47 3.96 5.40
C VAL A 122 14.37 4.24 6.89
N THR A 123 13.79 3.29 7.62
CA THR A 123 13.62 3.40 9.07
C THR A 123 13.56 2.01 9.70
N ILE A 124 13.90 1.95 10.96
CA ILE A 124 13.73 0.77 11.83
C ILE A 124 12.83 1.20 12.99
N TYR A 125 11.82 0.37 13.27
CA TYR A 125 10.95 0.54 14.42
C TYR A 125 11.34 -0.50 15.47
N ARG A 126 11.87 -0.03 16.58
CA ARG A 126 12.37 -0.83 17.71
C ARG A 126 11.77 -0.34 19.01
N ASN A 127 11.20 -1.24 19.81
CA ASN A 127 10.61 -0.89 21.12
C ASN A 127 9.64 0.30 21.04
N LYS A 128 8.75 0.29 20.04
CA LYS A 128 7.76 1.36 19.78
C LYS A 128 8.37 2.74 19.45
N LYS A 129 9.62 2.79 19.04
CA LYS A 129 10.29 4.02 18.59
C LYS A 129 10.88 3.81 17.21
N HIS A 130 10.69 4.77 16.34
CA HIS A 130 11.36 4.79 15.05
C HIS A 130 12.76 5.36 15.18
N MET A 131 13.69 4.84 14.38
CA MET A 131 15.05 5.34 14.28
C MET A 131 15.49 5.36 12.81
N ILE A 132 16.23 6.40 12.44
CA ILE A 132 16.87 6.48 11.12
C ILE A 132 18.17 5.67 11.21
N PRO A 133 18.32 4.59 10.44
CA PRO A 133 19.48 3.75 10.54
C PRO A 133 20.71 4.37 9.85
N THR A 134 21.87 4.05 10.37
CA THR A 134 23.17 4.32 9.74
C THR A 134 23.82 3.00 9.31
N GLY A 135 24.94 3.08 8.57
CA GLY A 135 25.68 1.87 8.17
C GLY A 135 26.11 0.97 9.34
N ASP A 136 26.36 1.57 10.51
CA ASP A 136 26.78 0.84 11.72
C ASP A 136 25.60 0.31 12.56
N THR A 137 24.37 0.63 12.17
CA THR A 137 23.18 0.13 12.88
C THR A 137 23.11 -1.39 12.74
N VAL A 138 23.07 -2.07 13.88
CA VAL A 138 22.85 -3.52 13.96
C VAL A 138 21.35 -3.78 14.01
N ILE A 139 20.87 -4.64 13.13
CA ILE A 139 19.48 -5.10 13.08
C ILE A 139 19.30 -6.18 14.16
N LEU A 140 18.28 -6.07 15.00
CA LEU A 140 18.00 -6.99 16.10
C LEU A 140 16.71 -7.79 15.85
N PRO A 141 16.57 -8.98 16.44
CA PRO A 141 15.30 -9.70 16.46
C PRO A 141 14.19 -8.83 17.03
N GLY A 142 13.03 -8.86 16.39
CA GLY A 142 11.86 -8.05 16.78
C GLY A 142 11.88 -6.62 16.23
N ASP A 143 12.89 -6.20 15.48
CA ASP A 143 12.86 -4.96 14.76
C ASP A 143 11.89 -5.04 13.58
N ASP A 144 11.10 -3.99 13.39
CA ASP A 144 10.37 -3.79 12.14
C ASP A 144 11.21 -2.91 11.21
N VAL A 145 11.68 -3.49 10.13
CA VAL A 145 12.59 -2.85 9.18
C VAL A 145 11.85 -2.48 7.92
N TYR A 146 11.93 -1.21 7.54
CA TYR A 146 11.28 -0.66 6.35
C TYR A 146 12.29 -0.50 5.21
N PHE A 147 12.10 -1.28 4.18
CA PHE A 147 12.94 -1.28 2.98
C PHE A 147 12.28 -0.52 1.84
N LEU A 148 13.03 0.38 1.22
CA LEU A 148 12.65 1.07 -0.01
C LEU A 148 13.39 0.43 -1.18
N ALA A 149 12.67 0.01 -2.20
CA ALA A 149 13.23 -0.52 -3.43
C ALA A 149 12.30 -0.33 -4.61
N THR A 150 12.83 -0.50 -5.82
CA THR A 150 12.03 -0.64 -7.04
C THR A 150 11.40 -2.03 -7.09
N GLU A 151 10.31 -2.21 -7.85
CA GLU A 151 9.66 -3.50 -8.03
C GLU A 151 10.65 -4.60 -8.47
N LYS A 152 11.57 -4.25 -9.39
CA LYS A 152 12.61 -5.17 -9.87
C LYS A 152 13.51 -5.69 -8.75
N ASN A 153 13.85 -4.84 -7.80
CA ASN A 153 14.72 -5.17 -6.67
C ASN A 153 13.96 -5.79 -5.49
N MET A 154 12.62 -5.68 -5.48
CA MET A 154 11.79 -6.33 -4.46
C MET A 154 11.82 -7.86 -4.52
N ARG A 155 12.02 -8.45 -5.69
CA ARG A 155 12.19 -9.92 -5.82
C ARG A 155 13.32 -10.44 -4.96
N PHE A 156 14.35 -9.63 -4.78
CA PHE A 156 15.48 -9.92 -3.91
C PHE A 156 15.08 -10.02 -2.42
N MET A 157 14.05 -9.28 -1.99
CA MET A 157 13.52 -9.38 -0.63
C MET A 157 12.98 -10.79 -0.31
N SER A 158 12.63 -11.58 -1.34
CA SER A 158 12.24 -12.98 -1.15
C SER A 158 13.43 -13.88 -0.79
N GLU A 159 14.66 -13.55 -1.22
CA GLU A 159 15.87 -14.29 -0.85
C GLU A 159 16.31 -14.01 0.58
N LEU A 160 16.06 -12.81 1.09
CA LEU A 160 16.28 -12.46 2.50
C LEU A 160 15.35 -13.20 3.45
N ARG A 161 14.29 -13.77 2.91
CA ARG A 161 13.22 -14.43 3.63
C ARG A 161 13.24 -15.94 3.41
N LYS A 162 14.40 -16.57 3.40
CA LYS A 162 14.54 -18.03 3.21
C LYS A 162 13.62 -18.90 4.07
N THR A 163 12.91 -18.30 5.04
CA THR A 163 11.96 -18.96 5.94
C THR A 163 10.48 -18.68 5.64
N ALA A 164 10.15 -17.71 4.76
CA ALA A 164 8.75 -17.40 4.44
C ALA A 164 8.43 -17.87 3.02
N GLU A 165 7.93 -19.09 2.89
CA GLU A 165 7.40 -19.60 1.62
C GLU A 165 6.14 -18.83 1.22
N LYS A 166 5.95 -18.61 -0.10
CA LYS A 166 4.67 -18.09 -0.60
C LYS A 166 3.56 -19.05 -0.18
N PRO A 167 2.44 -18.55 0.36
CA PRO A 167 1.33 -19.41 0.67
C PRO A 167 0.81 -20.06 -0.61
N HIS A 168 0.93 -21.37 -0.70
CA HIS A 168 0.41 -22.16 -1.83
C HIS A 168 -1.10 -22.34 -1.75
N ASN A 169 -1.64 -22.35 -0.52
CA ASN A 169 -3.06 -22.52 -0.27
C ASN A 169 -3.56 -21.36 0.58
N VAL A 170 -4.54 -20.64 0.07
CA VAL A 170 -5.20 -19.53 0.78
C VAL A 170 -6.66 -19.90 0.97
N MET A 171 -7.13 -19.89 2.21
CA MET A 171 -8.55 -20.03 2.52
C MET A 171 -9.14 -18.66 2.80
N ILE A 172 -10.18 -18.31 2.06
CA ILE A 172 -10.96 -17.09 2.28
C ILE A 172 -12.27 -17.48 2.97
N ALA A 173 -12.45 -16.99 4.20
CA ALA A 173 -13.71 -17.17 4.92
C ALA A 173 -14.55 -15.92 4.77
N GLY A 174 -15.63 -16.03 3.97
CA GLY A 174 -16.52 -14.94 3.64
C GLY A 174 -16.60 -14.68 2.13
N ALA A 175 -17.79 -14.33 1.64
CA ALA A 175 -18.06 -14.03 0.24
C ALA A 175 -18.74 -12.65 0.11
N GLY A 176 -18.23 -11.68 0.84
CA GLY A 176 -18.69 -10.29 0.76
C GLY A 176 -18.01 -9.51 -0.38
N ARG A 177 -18.10 -8.19 -0.33
CA ARG A 177 -17.54 -7.30 -1.37
C ARG A 177 -16.01 -7.28 -1.42
N VAL A 178 -15.35 -7.86 -0.43
CA VAL A 178 -13.87 -7.93 -0.33
C VAL A 178 -13.38 -9.38 -0.44
N GLY A 179 -14.22 -10.37 -0.11
CA GLY A 179 -13.92 -11.81 -0.17
C GLY A 179 -14.10 -12.43 -1.53
#